data_a51ed7e9709496016e0183f753d0263d
#
_entry.id   a51ed7e9709496016e0183f753d0263d
#
_cell.length_a   1.000
_cell.length_b   1.000
_cell.length_c   1.000
_cell.angle_alpha   90.00
_cell.angle_beta   90.00
_cell.angle_gamma   90.00
#
_symmetry.space_group_name_H-M   'P 1'
#
loop_
_entity.id
_entity.type
_entity.pdbx_description
1 polymer ?
#
loop_
_entity_poly.entity_id
_entity_poly.type
_entity_poly.pdbx_seq_one_letter_code
_entity_poly.pdbx_strand_id
1 'polypeptide(L)'
;MGLAEHITRVWDDEIVDQLRTYITIPNISPAYEDRWEELGHMERAVALVRDWCAGRQIAGMTIEVQRLAGRTPLIVIDIPAFGDTASGNAADRTVLLYGHLDKQPEMTGWREGLGPWTPVIEE
;
A
#
# COMPACT_ATOMS: atom_id res chain seq x y z
N MET A 1 13.75 -16.53 -16.29
CA MET A 1 12.65 -16.49 -15.27
C MET A 1 11.43 -15.94 -15.96
N GLY A 2 10.34 -16.70 -15.95
CA GLY A 2 9.06 -16.28 -16.51
C GLY A 2 8.34 -15.27 -15.59
N LEU A 3 7.35 -14.54 -16.14
CA LEU A 3 6.57 -13.56 -15.38
C LEU A 3 5.88 -14.22 -14.17
N ALA A 4 5.30 -15.40 -14.35
CA ALA A 4 4.63 -16.12 -13.26
C ALA A 4 5.61 -16.48 -12.12
N GLU A 5 6.78 -17.00 -12.42
CA GLU A 5 7.81 -17.30 -11.43
C GLU A 5 8.27 -16.04 -10.69
N HIS A 6 8.42 -14.94 -11.41
CA HIS A 6 8.78 -13.65 -10.81
C HIS A 6 7.71 -13.18 -9.82
N ILE A 7 6.43 -13.23 -10.22
CA ILE A 7 5.31 -12.83 -9.36
C ILE A 7 5.24 -13.70 -8.10
N THR A 8 5.32 -15.03 -8.26
CA THR A 8 5.30 -15.95 -7.11
C THR A 8 6.43 -15.65 -6.14
N ARG A 9 7.65 -15.48 -6.64
CA ARG A 9 8.80 -15.16 -5.80
C ARG A 9 8.63 -13.83 -5.04
N VAL A 10 8.23 -12.77 -5.73
CA VAL A 10 8.01 -11.47 -5.07
C VAL A 10 6.88 -11.54 -4.04
N TRP A 11 5.85 -12.32 -4.33
CA TRP A 11 4.76 -12.55 -3.38
C TRP A 11 5.27 -13.26 -2.12
N ASP A 12 5.95 -14.40 -2.28
CA ASP A 12 6.38 -15.23 -1.17
C ASP A 12 7.52 -14.58 -0.35
N ASP A 13 8.50 -13.99 -1.03
CA ASP A 13 9.70 -13.46 -0.38
C ASP A 13 9.51 -12.05 0.21
N GLU A 14 8.53 -11.27 -0.29
CA GLU A 14 8.43 -9.86 0.05
C GLU A 14 7.02 -9.42 0.44
N ILE A 15 6.00 -9.68 -0.40
CA ILE A 15 4.68 -9.07 -0.23
C ILE A 15 3.95 -9.64 0.98
N VAL A 16 4.01 -10.95 1.21
CA VAL A 16 3.31 -11.61 2.32
C VAL A 16 3.70 -11.01 3.67
N ASP A 17 4.99 -10.79 3.90
CA ASP A 17 5.47 -10.21 5.16
C ASP A 17 5.07 -8.74 5.32
N GLN A 18 5.04 -7.97 4.23
CA GLN A 18 4.53 -6.60 4.25
C GLN A 18 3.03 -6.57 4.56
N LEU A 19 2.24 -7.45 3.96
CA LEU A 19 0.81 -7.57 4.26
C LEU A 19 0.56 -7.96 5.72
N ARG A 20 1.33 -8.89 6.27
CA ARG A 20 1.25 -9.25 7.68
C ARG A 20 1.52 -8.03 8.57
N THR A 21 2.59 -7.29 8.28
CA THR A 21 2.91 -6.06 9.02
C THR A 21 1.79 -5.03 8.88
N TYR A 22 1.28 -4.82 7.67
CA TYR A 22 0.18 -3.89 7.43
C TYR A 22 -1.10 -4.27 8.17
N ILE A 23 -1.46 -5.55 8.24
CA ILE A 23 -2.65 -6.03 8.97
C ILE A 23 -2.58 -5.65 10.44
N THR A 24 -1.40 -5.67 11.07
CA THR A 24 -1.24 -5.30 12.49
C THR A 24 -1.48 -3.82 12.79
N ILE A 25 -1.53 -2.96 11.79
CA ILE A 25 -1.74 -1.51 11.98
C ILE A 25 -3.25 -1.21 11.98
N PRO A 26 -3.84 -0.77 13.11
CA PRO A 26 -5.27 -0.48 13.18
C PRO A 26 -5.61 0.91 12.64
N ASN A 27 -5.24 1.17 11.39
CA ASN A 27 -5.47 2.45 10.70
C ASN A 27 -6.90 2.55 10.16
N ILE A 28 -7.83 2.66 11.09
CA ILE A 28 -9.27 2.79 10.80
C ILE A 28 -9.54 4.12 10.09
N SER A 29 -10.47 4.10 9.14
CA SER A 29 -10.89 5.28 8.38
C SER A 29 -11.39 6.41 9.29
N PRO A 30 -11.09 7.68 8.97
CA PRO A 30 -11.62 8.84 9.69
C PRO A 30 -13.15 8.89 9.79
N ALA A 31 -13.83 8.17 8.93
CA ALA A 31 -15.29 8.05 9.02
C ALA A 31 -15.78 7.32 10.29
N TYR A 32 -14.88 6.60 10.97
CA TYR A 32 -15.19 5.79 12.15
C TYR A 32 -14.25 6.03 13.33
N GLU A 33 -13.14 6.73 13.15
CA GLU A 33 -12.16 7.04 14.20
C GLU A 33 -11.77 8.52 14.15
N ASP A 34 -12.40 9.32 14.97
CA ASP A 34 -12.20 10.78 15.00
C ASP A 34 -10.78 11.17 15.42
N ARG A 35 -10.09 10.32 16.20
CA ARG A 35 -8.73 10.58 16.69
C ARG A 35 -7.63 9.99 15.79
N TRP A 36 -7.96 9.72 14.54
CA TRP A 36 -7.03 9.06 13.61
C TRP A 36 -5.66 9.76 13.49
N GLU A 37 -5.63 11.10 13.58
CA GLU A 37 -4.38 11.87 13.57
C GLU A 37 -3.56 11.62 14.84
N GLU A 38 -4.18 11.69 16.01
CA GLU A 38 -3.52 11.50 17.30
C GLU A 38 -2.96 10.09 17.49
N LEU A 39 -3.68 9.09 17.01
CA LEU A 39 -3.28 7.69 17.10
C LEU A 39 -2.07 7.35 16.22
N GLY A 40 -1.83 8.10 15.16
CA GLY A 40 -0.68 7.94 14.27
C GLY A 40 -0.68 6.65 13.44
N HIS A 41 -1.75 5.85 13.49
CA HIS A 41 -1.81 4.59 12.75
C HIS A 41 -1.83 4.80 11.24
N MET A 42 -2.50 5.86 10.79
CA MET A 42 -2.52 6.22 9.37
C MET A 42 -1.12 6.54 8.84
N GLU A 43 -0.36 7.33 9.58
CA GLU A 43 1.03 7.66 9.21
C GLU A 43 1.94 6.41 9.21
N ARG A 44 1.72 5.47 10.12
CA ARG A 44 2.45 4.20 10.12
C ARG A 44 2.15 3.37 8.86
N ALA A 45 0.88 3.29 8.45
CA ALA A 45 0.49 2.59 7.22
C ALA A 45 1.07 3.27 5.97
N VAL A 46 1.01 4.60 5.92
CA VAL A 46 1.59 5.40 4.83
C VAL A 46 3.11 5.19 4.76
N ALA A 47 3.81 5.24 5.89
CA ALA A 47 5.25 5.02 5.93
C ALA A 47 5.63 3.62 5.44
N LEU A 48 4.90 2.58 5.88
CA LEU A 48 5.14 1.21 5.45
C LEU A 48 5.06 1.06 3.92
N VAL A 49 3.98 1.56 3.32
CA VAL A 49 3.78 1.45 1.87
C VAL A 49 4.77 2.31 1.10
N ARG A 50 4.98 3.56 1.52
CA ARG A 50 5.97 4.47 0.90
C ARG A 50 7.36 3.85 0.90
N ASP A 51 7.80 3.32 2.03
CA ASP A 51 9.16 2.78 2.19
C ASP A 51 9.35 1.51 1.36
N TRP A 52 8.34 0.64 1.30
CA TRP A 52 8.36 -0.52 0.43
C TRP A 52 8.45 -0.12 -1.05
N CYS A 53 7.64 0.86 -1.48
CA CYS A 53 7.69 1.37 -2.85
C CYS A 53 9.03 2.04 -3.17
N ALA A 54 9.59 2.82 -2.23
CA ALA A 54 10.90 3.47 -2.41
C ALA A 54 12.04 2.45 -2.56
N GLY A 55 11.90 1.28 -1.97
CA GLY A 55 12.83 0.16 -2.16
C GLY A 55 12.78 -0.48 -3.55
N ARG A 56 11.77 -0.16 -4.37
CA ARG A 56 11.67 -0.65 -5.77
C ARG A 56 12.59 0.17 -6.66
N GLN A 57 13.51 -0.48 -7.35
CA GLN A 57 14.45 0.18 -8.26
C GLN A 57 13.81 0.36 -9.64
N ILE A 58 12.83 1.26 -9.72
CA ILE A 58 12.17 1.61 -11.00
C ILE A 58 12.74 2.94 -11.49
N ALA A 59 13.31 2.92 -12.70
CA ALA A 59 13.96 4.10 -13.27
C ALA A 59 12.98 5.26 -13.44
N GLY A 60 13.34 6.42 -12.90
CA GLY A 60 12.54 7.65 -13.02
C GLY A 60 11.30 7.69 -12.12
N MET A 61 11.02 6.66 -11.34
CA MET A 61 9.90 6.68 -10.41
C MET A 61 10.06 7.79 -9.36
N THR A 62 9.00 8.55 -9.15
CA THR A 62 8.88 9.51 -8.04
C THR A 62 7.80 9.07 -7.07
N ILE A 63 8.01 9.34 -5.79
CA ILE A 63 7.05 9.03 -4.73
C ILE A 63 6.90 10.27 -3.86
N GLU A 64 5.69 10.77 -3.77
CA GLU A 64 5.35 11.92 -2.93
C GLU A 64 4.23 11.54 -1.95
N VAL A 65 4.32 12.04 -0.72
CA VAL A 65 3.22 11.94 0.25
C VAL A 65 2.63 13.34 0.44
N GLN A 66 1.47 13.54 -0.13
CA GLN A 66 0.71 14.78 -0.03
C GLN A 66 -0.08 14.80 1.29
N ARG A 67 0.02 15.91 2.03
CA ARG A 67 -0.70 16.11 3.30
C ARG A 67 -1.46 17.42 3.28
N LEU A 68 -2.75 17.33 3.50
CA LEU A 68 -3.64 18.49 3.65
C LEU A 68 -4.26 18.44 5.05
N ALA A 69 -4.37 19.58 5.70
CA ALA A 69 -4.97 19.68 7.03
C ALA A 69 -6.37 19.06 7.07
N GLY A 70 -6.62 18.19 8.07
CA GLY A 70 -7.89 17.52 8.26
C GLY A 70 -8.22 16.44 7.22
N ARG A 71 -7.24 16.03 6.41
CA ARG A 71 -7.40 14.94 5.43
C ARG A 71 -6.31 13.90 5.60
N THR A 72 -6.65 12.65 5.28
CA THR A 72 -5.69 11.56 5.26
C THR A 72 -4.61 11.80 4.20
N PRO A 73 -3.38 11.34 4.46
CA PRO A 73 -2.29 11.45 3.48
C PRO A 73 -2.61 10.72 2.17
N LEU A 74 -2.12 11.26 1.07
CA LEU A 74 -2.18 10.64 -0.25
C LEU A 74 -0.77 10.31 -0.73
N ILE A 75 -0.50 9.05 -1.04
CA ILE A 75 0.74 8.63 -1.70
C ILE A 75 0.51 8.75 -3.21
N VAL A 76 1.34 9.56 -3.85
CA VAL A 76 1.35 9.71 -5.31
C VAL A 76 2.63 9.08 -5.84
N ILE A 77 2.49 8.12 -6.73
CA ILE A 77 3.60 7.44 -7.39
C ILE A 77 3.47 7.69 -8.88
N ASP A 78 4.49 8.28 -9.47
CA ASP A 78 4.59 8.49 -10.90
C ASP A 78 5.75 7.68 -11.48
N ILE A 79 5.48 6.93 -12.54
CA ILE A 79 6.45 6.13 -13.26
C ILE A 79 6.39 6.59 -14.72
N PRO A 80 7.47 7.22 -15.24
CA PRO A 80 7.49 7.70 -16.60
C PRO A 80 7.48 6.55 -17.62
N ALA A 81 7.04 6.86 -18.83
CA ALA A 81 7.16 5.93 -19.94
C ALA A 81 8.64 5.56 -20.21
N PHE A 82 8.89 4.34 -20.62
CA PHE A 82 10.24 3.82 -20.88
C PHE A 82 10.28 3.00 -22.19
N GLY A 83 11.50 2.78 -22.70
CA GLY A 83 11.73 2.06 -23.94
C GLY A 83 11.26 2.82 -25.19
N ASP A 84 11.00 2.11 -26.26
CA ASP A 84 10.59 2.68 -27.56
C ASP A 84 9.22 3.37 -27.52
N THR A 85 8.48 3.18 -26.43
CA THR A 85 7.19 3.82 -26.20
C THR A 85 7.30 5.25 -25.68
N ALA A 86 8.50 5.68 -25.25
CA ALA A 86 8.74 7.02 -24.74
C ALA A 86 8.63 8.12 -25.82
N SER A 87 8.71 7.75 -27.12
CA SER A 87 8.62 8.67 -28.26
C SER A 87 7.19 8.90 -28.78
N GLY A 88 6.19 8.22 -28.24
CA GLY A 88 4.78 8.42 -28.59
C GLY A 88 4.09 9.48 -27.73
N ASN A 89 2.82 9.78 -28.04
CA ASN A 89 2.01 10.66 -27.21
C ASN A 89 1.74 9.95 -25.87
N ALA A 90 2.58 10.21 -24.86
CA ALA A 90 2.55 9.52 -23.57
C ALA A 90 1.17 9.66 -22.86
N ALA A 91 0.45 10.76 -23.13
CA ALA A 91 -0.88 11.00 -22.60
C ALA A 91 -1.92 9.93 -23.02
N ASP A 92 -1.74 9.35 -24.20
CA ASP A 92 -2.67 8.35 -24.73
C ASP A 92 -2.44 6.92 -24.17
N ARG A 93 -1.39 6.75 -23.36
CA ARG A 93 -0.98 5.43 -22.82
C ARG A 93 -0.70 5.45 -21.33
N THR A 94 -1.26 6.41 -20.62
CA THR A 94 -1.13 6.49 -19.17
C THR A 94 -2.17 5.59 -18.50
N VAL A 95 -1.73 4.79 -17.54
CA VAL A 95 -2.58 3.97 -16.69
C VAL A 95 -2.62 4.59 -15.31
N LEU A 96 -3.81 4.91 -14.82
CA LEU A 96 -4.04 5.33 -13.46
C LEU A 96 -4.52 4.14 -12.62
N LEU A 97 -3.80 3.86 -11.54
CA LEU A 97 -4.19 2.89 -10.53
C LEU A 97 -4.58 3.63 -9.25
N TYR A 98 -5.66 3.19 -8.64
CA TYR A 98 -6.14 3.72 -7.36
C TYR A 98 -6.28 2.60 -6.34
N GLY A 99 -5.94 2.90 -5.09
CA GLY A 99 -6.18 2.03 -3.95
C GLY A 99 -6.26 2.87 -2.68
N HIS A 100 -6.82 2.31 -1.61
CA HIS A 100 -6.87 2.98 -0.32
C HIS A 100 -6.21 2.13 0.78
N LEU A 101 -5.67 2.79 1.81
CA LEU A 101 -4.97 2.15 2.92
C LEU A 101 -5.80 2.09 4.20
N ASP A 102 -6.79 2.97 4.35
CA ASP A 102 -7.63 2.99 5.54
C ASP A 102 -8.53 1.74 5.61
N LYS A 103 -8.85 1.36 6.82
CA LYS A 103 -9.58 0.13 7.12
C LYS A 103 -10.96 0.42 7.71
N GLN A 104 -11.85 -0.54 7.55
CA GLN A 104 -13.14 -0.56 8.25
C GLN A 104 -12.94 -0.83 9.75
N PRO A 105 -13.93 -0.50 10.59
CA PRO A 105 -13.94 -0.91 11.98
C PRO A 105 -13.80 -2.41 12.16
N GLU A 106 -13.33 -2.80 13.33
CA GLU A 106 -13.15 -4.21 13.68
C GLU A 106 -14.43 -5.01 13.54
N MET A 107 -14.32 -6.15 12.89
CA MET A 107 -15.36 -7.16 12.85
C MET A 107 -15.27 -8.04 14.10
N THR A 108 -16.40 -8.57 14.55
CA THR A 108 -16.49 -9.56 15.64
C THR A 108 -16.71 -10.97 15.10
N GLY A 109 -16.65 -11.98 15.98
CA GLY A 109 -16.91 -13.37 15.58
C GLY A 109 -15.70 -14.10 15.00
N TRP A 110 -14.50 -13.60 15.24
CA TRP A 110 -13.26 -14.31 14.89
C TRP A 110 -13.18 -15.64 15.66
N ARG A 111 -12.71 -16.69 15.00
CA ARG A 111 -12.40 -17.94 15.68
C ARG A 111 -11.18 -17.78 16.59
N GLU A 112 -11.00 -18.70 17.52
CA GLU A 112 -9.86 -18.70 18.43
C GLU A 112 -8.52 -18.63 17.67
N GLY A 113 -7.61 -17.78 18.14
CA GLY A 113 -6.30 -17.52 17.51
C GLY A 113 -6.32 -16.50 16.38
N LEU A 114 -7.49 -16.04 15.91
CA LEU A 114 -7.62 -15.00 14.90
C LEU A 114 -8.16 -13.70 15.49
N GLY A 115 -7.89 -12.61 14.83
CA GLY A 115 -8.39 -11.30 15.21
C GLY A 115 -8.17 -10.28 14.10
N PRO A 116 -8.80 -9.11 14.19
CA PRO A 116 -8.73 -8.10 13.11
C PRO A 116 -7.31 -7.60 12.82
N TRP A 117 -6.43 -7.64 13.83
CA TRP A 117 -5.04 -7.16 13.73
C TRP A 117 -4.02 -8.29 13.93
N THR A 118 -4.46 -9.54 13.86
CA THR A 118 -3.64 -10.73 14.11
C THR A 118 -3.52 -11.54 12.81
N PRO A 119 -2.52 -11.26 11.98
CA PRO A 119 -2.32 -11.98 10.72
C PRO A 119 -1.81 -13.40 10.99
N VAL A 120 -2.46 -14.38 10.39
CA VAL A 120 -2.06 -15.79 10.45
C VAL A 120 -1.99 -16.34 9.02
N ILE A 121 -0.95 -17.12 8.73
CA ILE A 121 -0.86 -17.90 7.50
C ILE A 121 -1.31 -19.33 7.84
N GLU A 122 -2.26 -19.84 7.10
CA GLU A 122 -2.74 -21.21 7.20
C GLU A 122 -2.53 -21.91 5.86
N GLU A 123 -2.12 -23.18 5.93
CA GLU A 123 -1.98 -24.07 4.78
C GLU A 123 -3.33 -24.74 4.43
#